data_64cdd0dcca2ced7cd05e8999a1acc94e
#
_entry.id   64cdd0dcca2ced7cd05e8999a1acc94e
#
_cell.length_a   1.000
_cell.length_b   1.000
_cell.length_c   1.000
_cell.angle_alpha   90.00
_cell.angle_beta   90.00
_cell.angle_gamma   90.00
#
_symmetry.space_group_name_H-M   'P 1'
#
loop_
_entity.id
_entity.type
_entity.pdbx_description
1 polymer ?
#
loop_
_entity_poly.entity_id
_entity_poly.type
_entity_poly.pdbx_seq_one_letter_code
_entity_poly.pdbx_strand_id
1 'polypeptide(L)'
;MVPEVLAGPGSRSATLSPHAKYSARRAKGIEGSLVDRDRKMIRSLDPLDPRSSRLWVAGPAALLVAKVHKIHERKDAPGRVIDKDALDVFRLLQSFPTSVVVERLDQLRESELARKVTREADVFLPELFGSLDSPGVAMAVRALNAAPVSQMVAQSLVTLVEDLYR
;
A
#
# COMPACT_ATOMS: atom_id res chain seq x y z
N MET A 1 14.24 -0.15 1.11
CA MET A 1 13.64 -1.26 0.30
C MET A 1 13.82 -0.91 -1.16
N VAL A 2 13.90 -1.91 -2.03
CA VAL A 2 14.04 -1.75 -3.48
C VAL A 2 12.95 -2.56 -4.17
N PRO A 3 12.26 -2.00 -5.18
CA PRO A 3 11.31 -2.73 -5.99
C PRO A 3 11.90 -4.03 -6.54
N GLU A 4 11.11 -5.08 -6.59
CA GLU A 4 11.59 -6.40 -7.04
C GLU A 4 12.19 -6.35 -8.44
N VAL A 5 11.57 -5.61 -9.34
CA VAL A 5 11.99 -5.45 -10.75
C VAL A 5 13.36 -4.76 -10.89
N LEU A 6 13.77 -3.96 -9.91
CA LEU A 6 15.04 -3.22 -9.90
C LEU A 6 16.12 -3.88 -9.01
N ALA A 7 15.78 -4.93 -8.28
CA ALA A 7 16.63 -5.49 -7.24
C ALA A 7 17.75 -6.41 -7.76
N GLY A 8 17.82 -6.67 -9.07
CA GLY A 8 18.77 -7.60 -9.67
C GLY A 8 18.54 -9.07 -9.26
N PRO A 9 19.45 -9.99 -9.51
CA PRO A 9 19.32 -11.39 -9.12
C PRO A 9 19.36 -11.58 -7.60
N GLY A 10 18.65 -12.58 -7.09
CA GLY A 10 18.61 -12.92 -5.66
C GLY A 10 17.18 -13.02 -5.10
N SER A 11 17.03 -13.50 -3.87
CA SER A 11 15.71 -13.78 -3.27
C SER A 11 15.25 -12.73 -2.24
N ARG A 12 16.10 -12.30 -1.32
CA ARG A 12 15.71 -11.42 -0.20
C ARG A 12 16.41 -10.06 -0.17
N SER A 13 17.63 -9.99 -0.67
CA SER A 13 18.44 -8.78 -0.68
C SER A 13 18.57 -8.21 -2.07
N ALA A 14 18.71 -6.89 -2.17
CA ALA A 14 19.11 -6.20 -3.37
C ALA A 14 20.58 -5.79 -3.26
N THR A 15 21.32 -5.93 -4.37
CA THR A 15 22.68 -5.42 -4.49
C THR A 15 22.63 -4.14 -5.31
N LEU A 16 22.96 -3.03 -4.69
CA LEU A 16 22.98 -1.70 -5.32
C LEU A 16 24.41 -1.19 -5.32
N SER A 17 25.09 -1.25 -6.47
CA SER A 17 26.42 -0.66 -6.61
C SER A 17 26.36 0.87 -6.37
N PRO A 18 27.29 1.49 -5.63
CA PRO A 18 28.48 0.93 -5.00
C PRO A 18 28.29 0.42 -3.55
N HIS A 19 27.05 0.23 -3.10
CA HIS A 19 26.74 -0.14 -1.72
C HIS A 19 27.11 -1.61 -1.41
N ALA A 20 27.34 -1.88 -0.12
CA ALA A 20 27.65 -3.23 0.35
C ALA A 20 26.50 -4.22 0.07
N LYS A 21 26.82 -5.49 -0.07
CA LYS A 21 25.84 -6.58 -0.15
C LYS A 21 24.90 -6.51 1.07
N TYR A 22 23.61 -6.69 0.85
CA TYR A 22 22.55 -6.59 1.88
C TYR A 22 22.21 -5.16 2.34
N SER A 23 22.68 -4.10 1.69
CA SER A 23 22.34 -2.72 2.03
C SER A 23 20.86 -2.38 1.83
N ALA A 24 20.13 -3.16 1.02
CA ALA A 24 18.70 -2.99 0.80
C ALA A 24 17.95 -4.33 0.76
N ARG A 25 16.67 -4.30 1.12
CA ARG A 25 15.75 -5.44 1.00
C ARG A 25 14.93 -5.29 -0.27
N ARG A 26 14.75 -6.40 -0.97
CA ARG A 26 13.81 -6.54 -2.07
C ARG A 26 12.38 -6.50 -1.51
N ALA A 27 11.49 -5.82 -2.17
CA ALA A 27 10.07 -5.81 -1.84
C ALA A 27 9.24 -5.77 -3.13
N LYS A 28 8.25 -6.63 -3.20
CA LYS A 28 7.24 -6.67 -4.26
C LYS A 28 6.10 -5.71 -3.92
N GLY A 29 5.50 -5.09 -4.93
CA GLY A 29 4.36 -4.20 -4.78
C GLY A 29 4.73 -2.74 -4.49
N ILE A 30 6.02 -2.39 -4.33
CA ILE A 30 6.45 -1.00 -4.14
C ILE A 30 6.91 -0.32 -5.44
N GLU A 31 6.82 -1.00 -6.58
CA GLU A 31 7.17 -0.50 -7.90
C GLU A 31 6.41 0.78 -8.24
N GLY A 32 5.11 0.82 -7.86
CA GLY A 32 4.24 1.98 -8.06
C GLY A 32 4.75 3.26 -7.40
N SER A 33 5.56 3.18 -6.34
CA SER A 33 6.10 4.37 -5.67
C SER A 33 7.09 5.18 -6.51
N LEU A 34 7.56 4.63 -7.61
CA LEU A 34 8.39 5.35 -8.59
C LEU A 34 7.57 6.06 -9.66
N VAL A 35 6.30 5.73 -9.81
CA VAL A 35 5.35 6.26 -10.81
C VAL A 35 4.35 7.20 -10.14
N ASP A 36 3.53 6.69 -9.23
CA ASP A 36 2.58 7.46 -8.44
C ASP A 36 3.28 8.05 -7.22
N ARG A 37 3.73 9.29 -7.35
CA ARG A 37 4.42 10.05 -6.30
C ARG A 37 4.31 11.55 -6.50
N ASP A 38 4.24 12.27 -5.38
CA ASP A 38 4.20 13.73 -5.36
C ASP A 38 5.39 14.31 -4.61
N ARG A 39 5.83 15.51 -4.99
CA ARG A 39 6.79 16.28 -4.20
C ARG A 39 6.09 16.97 -3.04
N LYS A 40 6.46 16.62 -1.83
CA LYS A 40 5.93 17.22 -0.60
C LYS A 40 7.02 17.96 0.17
N MET A 41 6.67 19.12 0.71
CA MET A 41 7.52 19.82 1.67
C MET A 41 7.33 19.19 3.04
N ILE A 42 8.38 18.58 3.57
CA ILE A 42 8.39 18.00 4.90
C ILE A 42 9.12 18.97 5.83
N ARG A 43 8.45 19.36 6.88
CA ARG A 43 8.99 20.25 7.93
C ARG A 43 9.33 19.44 9.16
N SER A 44 10.20 19.98 10.01
CA SER A 44 10.44 19.43 11.35
C SER A 44 9.15 19.37 12.16
N LEU A 45 9.02 18.34 12.99
CA LEU A 45 7.95 18.26 14.00
C LEU A 45 8.18 19.21 15.18
N ASP A 46 9.42 19.61 15.41
CA ASP A 46 9.77 20.64 16.38
C ASP A 46 9.49 22.03 15.77
N PRO A 47 8.56 22.82 16.33
CA PRO A 47 8.24 24.16 15.83
C PRO A 47 9.40 25.14 15.91
N LEU A 48 10.41 24.90 16.74
CA LEU A 48 11.61 25.72 16.87
C LEU A 48 12.70 25.38 15.85
N ASP A 49 12.55 24.23 15.14
CA ASP A 49 13.48 23.80 14.11
C ASP A 49 12.98 24.24 12.72
N PRO A 50 13.61 25.25 12.09
CA PRO A 50 13.16 25.80 10.82
C PRO A 50 13.47 24.90 9.60
N ARG A 51 14.13 23.74 9.81
CA ARG A 51 14.54 22.86 8.71
C ARG A 51 13.32 22.28 7.97
N SER A 52 13.40 22.29 6.67
CA SER A 52 12.44 21.66 5.81
C SER A 52 13.15 21.03 4.60
N SER A 53 12.56 19.98 4.05
CA SER A 53 13.09 19.29 2.88
C SER A 53 11.97 18.95 1.91
N ARG A 54 12.24 19.06 0.61
CA ARG A 54 11.29 18.65 -0.42
C ARG A 54 11.61 17.23 -0.86
N LEU A 55 10.71 16.29 -0.53
CA LEU A 55 10.88 14.87 -0.77
C LEU A 55 9.81 14.34 -1.73
N TRP A 56 10.14 13.27 -2.44
CA TRP A 56 9.17 12.47 -3.15
C TRP A 56 8.45 11.56 -2.16
N VAL A 57 7.12 11.60 -2.17
CA VAL A 57 6.25 10.78 -1.31
C VAL A 57 5.35 9.96 -2.21
N ALA A 58 5.26 8.66 -1.95
CA ALA A 58 4.39 7.75 -2.69
C ALA A 58 2.93 8.23 -2.63
N GLY A 59 2.25 8.17 -3.74
CA GLY A 59 0.85 8.53 -3.86
C GLY A 59 -0.10 7.43 -3.37
N PRO A 60 -1.43 7.71 -3.38
CA PRO A 60 -2.41 6.81 -2.79
C PRO A 60 -2.50 5.44 -3.50
N ALA A 61 -2.41 5.40 -4.83
CA ALA A 61 -2.47 4.14 -5.57
C ALA A 61 -1.21 3.28 -5.33
N ALA A 62 -0.03 3.90 -5.31
CA ALA A 62 1.20 3.19 -4.99
C ALA A 62 1.19 2.60 -3.57
N LEU A 63 0.68 3.36 -2.60
CA LEU A 63 0.54 2.90 -1.22
C LEU A 63 -0.50 1.78 -1.10
N LEU A 64 -1.63 1.87 -1.82
CA LEU A 64 -2.66 0.84 -1.86
C LEU A 64 -2.09 -0.48 -2.40
N VAL A 65 -1.47 -0.46 -3.57
CA VAL A 65 -0.83 -1.63 -4.20
C VAL A 65 0.18 -2.26 -3.26
N ALA A 66 1.06 -1.46 -2.65
CA ALA A 66 2.09 -1.95 -1.72
C ALA A 66 1.48 -2.62 -0.46
N LYS A 67 0.41 -2.05 0.10
CA LYS A 67 -0.28 -2.63 1.26
C LYS A 67 -1.00 -3.92 0.92
N VAL A 68 -1.69 -3.97 -0.21
CA VAL A 68 -2.40 -5.16 -0.69
C VAL A 68 -1.43 -6.32 -0.90
N HIS A 69 -0.31 -6.11 -1.58
CA HIS A 69 0.73 -7.13 -1.74
C HIS A 69 1.27 -7.62 -0.39
N LYS A 70 1.52 -6.71 0.54
CA LYS A 70 2.03 -7.05 1.87
C LYS A 70 1.05 -7.90 2.68
N ILE A 71 -0.25 -7.57 2.62
CA ILE A 71 -1.30 -8.32 3.31
C ILE A 71 -1.42 -9.71 2.67
N HIS A 72 -1.53 -9.76 1.33
CA HIS A 72 -1.68 -11.00 0.59
C HIS A 72 -0.50 -11.97 0.81
N GLU A 73 0.75 -11.48 0.81
CA GLU A 73 1.94 -12.29 1.10
C GLU A 73 1.91 -12.93 2.50
N ARG A 74 1.21 -12.30 3.45
CA ARG A 74 1.25 -12.67 4.87
C ARG A 74 -0.01 -13.32 5.39
N LYS A 75 -1.10 -13.31 4.61
CA LYS A 75 -2.42 -13.78 5.05
C LYS A 75 -2.40 -15.21 5.63
N ASP A 76 -1.55 -16.08 5.06
CA ASP A 76 -1.45 -17.49 5.45
C ASP A 76 -0.21 -17.79 6.33
N ALA A 77 0.48 -16.77 6.84
CA ALA A 77 1.69 -16.93 7.65
C ALA A 77 1.41 -16.59 9.13
N PRO A 78 1.20 -17.58 9.99
CA PRO A 78 0.97 -17.36 11.42
C PRO A 78 2.06 -16.51 12.05
N GLY A 79 1.69 -15.48 12.83
CA GLY A 79 2.62 -14.55 13.49
C GLY A 79 3.21 -13.47 12.59
N ARG A 80 2.90 -13.47 11.27
CA ARG A 80 3.34 -12.41 10.34
C ARG A 80 2.21 -11.47 9.91
N VAL A 81 0.97 -11.82 10.23
CA VAL A 81 -0.20 -11.00 9.97
C VAL A 81 -0.15 -9.73 10.82
N ILE A 82 -0.30 -8.58 10.18
CA ILE A 82 -0.31 -7.28 10.85
C ILE A 82 -1.63 -6.59 10.49
N ASP A 83 -2.59 -6.70 11.39
CA ASP A 83 -3.95 -6.14 11.23
C ASP A 83 -3.95 -4.65 10.89
N LYS A 84 -2.98 -3.91 11.41
CA LYS A 84 -2.79 -2.49 11.11
C LYS A 84 -2.64 -2.20 9.61
N ASP A 85 -2.03 -3.09 8.82
CA ASP A 85 -1.87 -2.85 7.39
C ASP A 85 -3.23 -2.79 6.66
N ALA A 86 -4.21 -3.60 7.10
CA ALA A 86 -5.57 -3.55 6.56
C ALA A 86 -6.34 -2.29 7.01
N LEU A 87 -6.14 -1.85 8.25
CA LEU A 87 -6.69 -0.57 8.72
C LEU A 87 -6.07 0.63 7.96
N ASP A 88 -4.80 0.54 7.59
CA ASP A 88 -4.16 1.58 6.78
C ASP A 88 -4.75 1.64 5.36
N VAL A 89 -5.18 0.50 4.77
CA VAL A 89 -5.94 0.48 3.50
C VAL A 89 -7.26 1.25 3.65
N PHE A 90 -8.03 0.98 4.71
CA PHE A 90 -9.26 1.71 4.99
C PHE A 90 -9.02 3.23 5.10
N ARG A 91 -8.05 3.64 5.92
CA ARG A 91 -7.71 5.05 6.10
C ARG A 91 -7.29 5.73 4.81
N LEU A 92 -6.54 5.04 3.97
CA LEU A 92 -6.11 5.53 2.67
C LEU A 92 -7.32 5.79 1.76
N LEU A 93 -8.19 4.79 1.59
CA LEU A 93 -9.38 4.91 0.76
C LEU A 93 -10.36 5.97 1.28
N GLN A 94 -10.44 6.17 2.59
CA GLN A 94 -11.24 7.23 3.20
C GLN A 94 -10.64 8.64 3.01
N SER A 95 -9.30 8.73 2.93
CA SER A 95 -8.59 10.01 2.89
C SER A 95 -8.50 10.64 1.50
N PHE A 96 -8.76 9.89 0.44
CA PHE A 96 -8.68 10.35 -0.94
C PHE A 96 -10.00 10.12 -1.67
N PRO A 97 -10.43 11.05 -2.55
CA PRO A 97 -11.56 10.79 -3.45
C PRO A 97 -11.31 9.55 -4.29
N THR A 98 -12.31 8.71 -4.45
CA THR A 98 -12.23 7.46 -5.25
C THR A 98 -11.71 7.73 -6.66
N SER A 99 -12.21 8.79 -7.31
CA SER A 99 -11.76 9.19 -8.65
C SER A 99 -10.26 9.44 -8.75
N VAL A 100 -9.66 10.04 -7.72
CA VAL A 100 -8.21 10.28 -7.67
C VAL A 100 -7.44 8.95 -7.53
N VAL A 101 -7.95 8.03 -6.72
CA VAL A 101 -7.31 6.72 -6.55
C VAL A 101 -7.40 5.91 -7.85
N VAL A 102 -8.55 5.92 -8.51
CA VAL A 102 -8.79 5.24 -9.80
C VAL A 102 -7.86 5.79 -10.89
N GLU A 103 -7.83 7.12 -11.08
CA GLU A 103 -6.94 7.75 -12.07
C GLU A 103 -5.47 7.34 -11.88
N ARG A 104 -5.01 7.33 -10.64
CA ARG A 104 -3.62 6.95 -10.33
C ARG A 104 -3.38 5.44 -10.46
N LEU A 105 -4.38 4.59 -10.18
CA LEU A 105 -4.31 3.16 -10.49
C LEU A 105 -4.18 2.91 -11.99
N ASP A 106 -4.92 3.66 -12.83
CA ASP A 106 -4.82 3.56 -14.28
C ASP A 106 -3.42 3.94 -14.77
N GLN A 107 -2.84 5.01 -14.24
CA GLN A 107 -1.43 5.36 -14.53
C GLN A 107 -0.47 4.22 -14.17
N LEU A 108 -0.70 3.52 -13.05
CA LEU A 108 0.12 2.37 -12.67
C LEU A 108 -0.10 1.16 -13.59
N ARG A 109 -1.34 0.92 -14.06
CA ARG A 109 -1.69 -0.15 -15.01
C ARG A 109 -1.02 0.04 -16.37
N GLU A 110 -0.82 1.29 -16.79
CA GLU A 110 -0.15 1.64 -18.06
C GLU A 110 1.38 1.61 -17.95
N SER A 111 1.93 1.80 -16.75
CA SER A 111 3.37 1.86 -16.52
C SER A 111 4.03 0.50 -16.70
N GLU A 112 5.06 0.40 -17.53
CA GLU A 112 5.86 -0.84 -17.67
C GLU A 112 6.45 -1.32 -16.34
N LEU A 113 6.82 -0.38 -15.47
CA LEU A 113 7.44 -0.66 -14.18
C LEU A 113 6.45 -1.24 -13.18
N ALA A 114 5.21 -0.73 -13.13
CA ALA A 114 4.24 -1.05 -12.09
C ALA A 114 3.10 -1.97 -12.54
N ARG A 115 2.87 -2.10 -13.86
CA ARG A 115 1.74 -2.83 -14.45
C ARG A 115 1.51 -4.21 -13.85
N LYS A 116 2.58 -4.98 -13.70
CA LYS A 116 2.47 -6.37 -13.20
C LYS A 116 1.91 -6.41 -11.78
N VAL A 117 2.52 -5.66 -10.87
CA VAL A 117 2.11 -5.64 -9.46
C VAL A 117 0.76 -4.99 -9.26
N THR A 118 0.39 -4.02 -10.11
CA THR A 118 -0.93 -3.39 -10.06
C THR A 118 -2.03 -4.36 -10.48
N ARG A 119 -1.84 -5.12 -11.57
CA ARG A 119 -2.80 -6.16 -12.00
C ARG A 119 -2.94 -7.29 -10.98
N GLU A 120 -1.86 -7.68 -10.31
CA GLU A 120 -1.95 -8.62 -9.20
C GLU A 120 -2.76 -8.03 -8.04
N ALA A 121 -2.56 -6.75 -7.70
CA ALA A 121 -3.33 -6.07 -6.66
C ALA A 121 -4.83 -5.94 -7.03
N ASP A 122 -5.17 -5.76 -8.31
CA ASP A 122 -6.56 -5.75 -8.80
C ASP A 122 -7.29 -7.08 -8.53
N VAL A 123 -6.55 -8.20 -8.48
CA VAL A 123 -7.09 -9.52 -8.08
C VAL A 123 -7.15 -9.64 -6.55
N PHE A 124 -6.12 -9.21 -5.84
CA PHE A 124 -6.03 -9.36 -4.39
C PHE A 124 -6.99 -8.45 -3.61
N LEU A 125 -7.30 -7.27 -4.14
CA LEU A 125 -8.19 -6.32 -3.48
C LEU A 125 -9.58 -6.91 -3.21
N PRO A 126 -10.32 -7.45 -4.20
CA PRO A 126 -11.61 -8.08 -3.95
C PRO A 126 -11.50 -9.35 -3.09
N GLU A 127 -10.42 -10.13 -3.21
CA GLU A 127 -10.20 -11.28 -2.31
C GLU A 127 -10.08 -10.86 -0.84
N LEU A 128 -9.38 -9.75 -0.58
CA LEU A 128 -9.10 -9.28 0.77
C LEU A 128 -10.21 -8.43 1.37
N PHE A 129 -10.98 -7.70 0.54
CA PHE A 129 -11.88 -6.65 1.01
C PHE A 129 -13.24 -6.62 0.31
N GLY A 130 -13.55 -7.56 -0.59
CA GLY A 130 -14.76 -7.52 -1.43
C GLY A 130 -16.05 -7.96 -0.72
N SER A 131 -15.99 -8.44 0.53
CA SER A 131 -17.17 -8.79 1.33
C SER A 131 -16.92 -8.59 2.82
N LEU A 132 -17.98 -8.55 3.62
CA LEU A 132 -17.87 -8.40 5.09
C LEU A 132 -17.07 -9.54 5.75
N ASP A 133 -17.11 -10.73 5.15
CA ASP A 133 -16.39 -11.92 5.65
C ASP A 133 -14.96 -12.03 5.11
N SER A 134 -14.52 -11.10 4.27
CA SER A 134 -13.18 -11.11 3.70
C SER A 134 -12.10 -10.91 4.78
N PRO A 135 -10.94 -11.59 4.65
CA PRO A 135 -9.92 -11.61 5.70
C PRO A 135 -9.34 -10.22 5.99
N GLY A 136 -9.18 -9.37 5.01
CA GLY A 136 -8.69 -8.00 5.19
C GLY A 136 -9.68 -7.11 5.95
N VAL A 137 -10.99 -7.31 5.75
CA VAL A 137 -12.04 -6.60 6.51
C VAL A 137 -11.97 -7.01 7.98
N ALA A 138 -11.89 -8.32 8.27
CA ALA A 138 -11.73 -8.82 9.63
C ALA A 138 -10.45 -8.29 10.30
N MET A 139 -9.33 -8.19 9.56
CA MET A 139 -8.08 -7.60 10.05
C MET A 139 -8.25 -6.11 10.39
N ALA A 140 -8.88 -5.32 9.51
CA ALA A 140 -9.09 -3.89 9.74
C ALA A 140 -9.95 -3.64 10.99
N VAL A 141 -11.00 -4.43 11.16
CA VAL A 141 -11.89 -4.39 12.33
C VAL A 141 -11.13 -4.72 13.62
N ARG A 142 -10.31 -5.78 13.63
CA ARG A 142 -9.49 -6.11 14.81
C ARG A 142 -8.52 -5.01 15.18
N ALA A 143 -7.91 -4.38 14.16
CA ALA A 143 -6.94 -3.29 14.37
C ALA A 143 -7.55 -2.03 14.99
N LEU A 144 -8.86 -1.81 14.84
CA LEU A 144 -9.56 -0.68 15.45
C LEU A 144 -9.70 -0.80 16.95
N ASN A 145 -9.79 -2.01 17.48
CA ASN A 145 -10.02 -2.29 18.90
C ASN A 145 -11.18 -1.49 19.52
N ALA A 146 -12.23 -1.18 18.71
CA ALA A 146 -13.36 -0.32 19.08
C ALA A 146 -14.69 -0.93 18.63
N ALA A 147 -15.31 -1.74 19.47
CA ALA A 147 -16.52 -2.50 19.18
C ALA A 147 -17.70 -1.69 18.56
N PRO A 148 -18.04 -0.46 19.01
CA PRO A 148 -19.22 0.23 18.46
C PRO A 148 -19.08 0.65 16.99
N VAL A 149 -17.85 0.81 16.47
CA VAL A 149 -17.59 1.35 15.11
C VAL A 149 -17.24 0.26 14.11
N SER A 150 -17.04 -0.97 14.58
CA SER A 150 -16.50 -2.08 13.78
C SER A 150 -17.36 -2.43 12.58
N GLN A 151 -18.68 -2.51 12.74
CA GLN A 151 -19.59 -2.85 11.65
C GLN A 151 -19.66 -1.76 10.59
N MET A 152 -19.70 -0.50 11.00
CA MET A 152 -19.69 0.64 10.08
C MET A 152 -18.40 0.70 9.25
N VAL A 153 -17.26 0.45 9.89
CA VAL A 153 -15.96 0.41 9.18
C VAL A 153 -15.90 -0.76 8.21
N ALA A 154 -16.40 -1.94 8.59
CA ALA A 154 -16.46 -3.09 7.69
C ALA A 154 -17.29 -2.78 6.44
N GLN A 155 -18.51 -2.24 6.60
CA GLN A 155 -19.38 -1.86 5.49
C GLN A 155 -18.74 -0.78 4.61
N SER A 156 -18.20 0.28 5.23
CA SER A 156 -17.55 1.36 4.50
C SER A 156 -16.34 0.86 3.70
N LEU A 157 -15.53 -0.03 4.27
CA LEU A 157 -14.36 -0.58 3.58
C LEU A 157 -14.75 -1.40 2.34
N VAL A 158 -15.76 -2.26 2.45
CA VAL A 158 -16.28 -3.01 1.31
C VAL A 158 -16.78 -2.06 0.22
N THR A 159 -17.61 -1.08 0.57
CA THR A 159 -18.14 -0.09 -0.39
C THR A 159 -17.02 0.69 -1.07
N LEU A 160 -16.03 1.18 -0.31
CA LEU A 160 -14.90 1.92 -0.88
C LEU A 160 -14.08 1.09 -1.86
N VAL A 161 -13.93 -0.20 -1.61
CA VAL A 161 -13.22 -1.11 -2.55
C VAL A 161 -14.08 -1.39 -3.77
N GLU A 162 -15.38 -1.62 -3.63
CA GLU A 162 -16.30 -1.77 -4.77
C GLU A 162 -16.30 -0.54 -5.69
N ASP A 163 -16.28 0.65 -5.11
CA ASP A 163 -16.28 1.92 -5.85
C ASP A 163 -15.02 2.13 -6.73
N LEU A 164 -13.92 1.44 -6.45
CA LEU A 164 -12.73 1.46 -7.32
C LEU A 164 -12.93 0.78 -8.67
N TYR A 165 -14.00 -0.03 -8.82
CA TYR A 165 -14.27 -0.85 -10.00
C TYR A 165 -15.56 -0.45 -10.73
N ARG A 166 -16.22 0.63 -10.31
CA ARG A 166 -17.40 1.22 -10.97
C ARG A 166 -16.99 2.26 -12.00
#